data_8e399e4618ded22d1e1051bcd72a5e09
#
_entry.id   8e399e4618ded22d1e1051bcd72a5e09
#
_cell.length_a   1.000
_cell.length_b   1.000
_cell.length_c   1.000
_cell.angle_alpha   90.00
_cell.angle_beta   90.00
_cell.angle_gamma   90.00
#
_symmetry.space_group_name_H-M   'P 1'
#
loop_
_entity.id
_entity.type
_entity.pdbx_description
1 polymer ?
#
loop_
_entity_poly.entity_id
_entity_poly.type
_entity_poly.pdbx_seq_one_letter_code
_entity_poly.pdbx_strand_id
1 'polypeptide(L)'
;MFKEYQKMKKELSVLEFQLSRCARIDYDEIISTMTFSSLEGERVQTSGVSDVTSRAALAYRKVADKMSDEWFSYLAEQYGQTKEELDFFEHAIRGLSGKLPEMIWDMVVERLRWEDLMAKYHISHTMIAKYRRKAIRELDVLYEERDKQMENYILG
;
A
#
# COMPACT_ATOMS: atom_id res chain seq x y z
N MET A 1 7.48 -12.87 5.05
CA MET A 1 8.12 -11.88 4.19
C MET A 1 8.46 -12.38 2.78
N PHE A 2 9.30 -13.39 2.56
CA PHE A 2 9.69 -13.84 1.19
C PHE A 2 8.52 -14.13 0.24
N LYS A 3 7.44 -14.72 0.77
CA LYS A 3 6.22 -14.99 -0.03
C LYS A 3 5.34 -13.76 -0.24
N GLU A 4 5.45 -12.79 0.65
CA GLU A 4 4.57 -11.62 0.69
C GLU A 4 5.13 -10.42 -0.10
N TYR A 5 6.46 -10.39 -0.31
CA TYR A 5 7.14 -9.29 -1.00
C TYR A 5 6.48 -8.92 -2.34
N GLN A 6 6.22 -9.90 -3.18
CA GLN A 6 5.60 -9.66 -4.49
C GLN A 6 4.14 -9.21 -4.39
N LYS A 7 3.43 -9.67 -3.34
CA LYS A 7 2.07 -9.21 -3.05
C LYS A 7 2.09 -7.74 -2.64
N MET A 8 2.96 -7.38 -1.72
CA MET A 8 3.13 -6.00 -1.25
C MET A 8 3.56 -5.05 -2.38
N LYS A 9 4.43 -5.48 -3.29
CA LYS A 9 4.78 -4.72 -4.50
C LYS A 9 3.56 -4.41 -5.37
N LYS A 10 2.67 -5.40 -5.55
CA LYS A 10 1.42 -5.20 -6.31
C LYS A 10 0.46 -4.28 -5.57
N GLU A 11 0.30 -4.45 -4.26
CA GLU A 11 -0.51 -3.58 -3.41
C GLU A 11 -0.03 -2.14 -3.49
N LEU A 12 1.28 -1.92 -3.39
CA LEU A 12 1.87 -0.59 -3.52
C LEU A 12 1.53 0.07 -4.87
N SER A 13 1.65 -0.68 -5.96
CA SER A 13 1.29 -0.18 -7.30
C SER A 13 -0.19 0.19 -7.42
N VAL A 14 -1.09 -0.59 -6.79
CA VAL A 14 -2.52 -0.26 -6.75
C VAL A 14 -2.77 1.00 -5.93
N LEU A 15 -2.13 1.13 -4.77
CA LEU A 15 -2.24 2.32 -3.91
C LEU A 15 -1.72 3.58 -4.61
N GLU A 16 -0.60 3.49 -5.31
CA GLU A 16 -0.07 4.59 -6.14
C GLU A 16 -1.07 5.04 -7.20
N PHE A 17 -1.68 4.08 -7.89
CA PHE A 17 -2.70 4.38 -8.89
C PHE A 17 -3.92 5.06 -8.26
N GLN A 18 -4.42 4.54 -7.14
CA GLN A 18 -5.57 5.11 -6.43
C GLN A 18 -5.27 6.52 -5.93
N LEU A 19 -4.09 6.76 -5.32
CA LEU A 19 -3.67 8.08 -4.87
C LEU A 19 -3.58 9.08 -6.03
N SER A 20 -3.06 8.66 -7.18
CA SER A 20 -2.98 9.52 -8.37
C SER A 20 -4.36 9.93 -8.90
N ARG A 21 -5.38 9.14 -8.64
CA ARG A 21 -6.76 9.41 -9.06
C ARG A 21 -7.55 10.21 -8.03
N CYS A 22 -7.26 10.07 -6.74
CA CYS A 22 -7.91 10.85 -5.69
C CYS A 22 -7.77 12.38 -5.90
N ALA A 23 -6.69 12.81 -6.52
CA ALA A 23 -6.50 14.22 -6.91
C ALA A 23 -7.43 14.68 -8.06
N ARG A 24 -8.23 13.78 -8.64
CA ARG A 24 -9.10 14.01 -9.80
C ARG A 24 -10.53 13.53 -9.57
N ILE A 25 -10.99 13.48 -8.32
CA ILE A 25 -12.41 13.17 -8.06
C ILE A 25 -13.21 14.35 -8.60
N ASP A 26 -13.96 14.09 -9.68
CA ASP A 26 -14.84 15.08 -10.28
C ASP A 26 -16.07 15.22 -9.39
N TYR A 27 -16.20 16.38 -8.75
CA TYR A 27 -17.33 16.70 -7.87
C TYR A 27 -18.67 16.57 -8.59
N ASP A 28 -18.72 16.77 -9.90
CA ASP A 28 -19.92 16.66 -10.71
C ASP A 28 -20.42 15.20 -10.82
N GLU A 29 -19.52 14.22 -10.81
CA GLU A 29 -19.87 12.79 -10.82
C GLU A 29 -20.50 12.35 -9.49
N ILE A 30 -19.99 12.86 -8.36
CA ILE A 30 -20.55 12.58 -7.03
C ILE A 30 -21.92 13.24 -6.87
N ILE A 31 -22.09 14.48 -7.34
CA ILE A 31 -23.35 15.21 -7.27
C ILE A 31 -24.41 14.52 -8.14
N SER A 32 -24.04 14.03 -9.35
CA SER A 32 -24.98 13.32 -10.24
C SER A 32 -25.44 11.99 -9.66
N THR A 33 -24.57 11.21 -9.03
CA THR A 33 -24.95 9.96 -8.36
C THR A 33 -25.86 10.18 -7.14
N MET A 34 -25.68 11.25 -6.42
CA MET A 34 -26.55 11.61 -5.27
C MET A 34 -27.91 12.16 -5.68
N THR A 35 -28.00 12.87 -6.81
CA THR A 35 -29.27 13.40 -7.34
C THR A 35 -30.17 12.31 -7.94
N PHE A 36 -29.61 11.24 -8.49
CA PHE A 36 -30.39 10.13 -9.05
C PHE A 36 -31.05 9.23 -8.01
N SER A 37 -30.56 9.20 -6.76
CA SER A 37 -31.18 8.42 -5.68
C SER A 37 -32.34 9.14 -4.97
N SER A 38 -32.67 10.37 -5.37
CA SER A 38 -33.68 11.21 -4.71
C SER A 38 -34.96 11.45 -5.54
N LEU A 39 -35.16 10.77 -6.69
CA LEU A 39 -36.25 11.00 -7.63
C LEU A 39 -37.37 9.94 -7.54
N GLU A 40 -37.89 9.70 -6.33
CA GLU A 40 -39.26 9.18 -6.16
C GLU A 40 -39.98 10.00 -5.10
N GLY A 41 -40.69 11.03 -5.51
CA GLY A 41 -41.57 11.80 -4.64
C GLY A 41 -41.95 13.16 -5.22
N GLU A 42 -43.17 13.25 -5.70
CA GLU A 42 -44.06 14.40 -6.02
C GLU A 42 -43.43 15.76 -6.35
N ARG A 43 -43.69 16.19 -7.58
CA ARG A 43 -43.52 17.58 -8.06
C ARG A 43 -44.49 18.51 -7.33
N VAL A 44 -43.98 19.39 -6.49
CA VAL A 44 -44.67 20.65 -6.14
C VAL A 44 -43.88 21.79 -6.79
N GLN A 45 -44.53 22.42 -7.77
CA GLN A 45 -44.08 23.68 -8.37
C GLN A 45 -44.23 24.81 -7.37
N THR A 46 -43.13 25.41 -6.95
CA THR A 46 -43.13 26.76 -6.37
C THR A 46 -41.98 27.54 -7.01
N SER A 47 -42.37 28.62 -7.71
CA SER A 47 -41.50 29.61 -8.32
C SER A 47 -40.80 30.42 -7.22
N GLY A 48 -39.54 30.11 -7.03
CA GLY A 48 -38.58 30.84 -6.21
C GLY A 48 -37.29 30.03 -6.23
N VAL A 49 -36.22 30.60 -6.73
CA VAL A 49 -34.88 29.96 -6.62
C VAL A 49 -34.63 29.82 -5.13
N SER A 50 -34.99 28.68 -4.61
CA SER A 50 -35.01 28.40 -3.19
C SER A 50 -33.58 28.26 -2.71
N ASP A 51 -33.24 29.09 -1.74
CA ASP A 51 -32.02 29.01 -0.89
C ASP A 51 -31.75 27.58 -0.36
N VAL A 52 -32.78 26.72 -0.36
CA VAL A 52 -32.74 25.30 -0.01
C VAL A 52 -31.88 24.48 -0.99
N THR A 53 -32.02 24.70 -2.31
CA THR A 53 -31.23 23.98 -3.33
C THR A 53 -29.75 24.37 -3.27
N SER A 54 -29.49 25.66 -3.05
CA SER A 54 -28.13 26.17 -2.87
C SER A 54 -27.47 25.63 -1.59
N ARG A 55 -28.23 25.57 -0.48
CA ARG A 55 -27.75 24.97 0.78
C ARG A 55 -27.51 23.48 0.67
N ALA A 56 -28.41 22.77 -0.02
CA ALA A 56 -28.22 21.33 -0.29
C ALA A 56 -26.96 21.07 -1.11
N ALA A 57 -26.75 21.83 -2.19
CA ALA A 57 -25.55 21.70 -3.02
C ALA A 57 -24.26 21.99 -2.25
N LEU A 58 -24.25 23.00 -1.38
CA LEU A 58 -23.12 23.30 -0.51
C LEU A 58 -22.87 22.21 0.55
N ALA A 59 -23.94 21.63 1.09
CA ALA A 59 -23.84 20.53 2.05
C ALA A 59 -23.27 19.28 1.37
N TYR A 60 -23.71 18.93 0.17
CA TYR A 60 -23.16 17.82 -0.63
C TYR A 60 -21.69 18.02 -0.96
N ARG A 61 -21.29 19.22 -1.36
CA ARG A 61 -19.86 19.52 -1.60
C ARG A 61 -19.02 19.29 -0.36
N LYS A 62 -19.42 19.80 0.79
CA LYS A 62 -18.68 19.60 2.06
C LYS A 62 -18.57 18.13 2.45
N VAL A 63 -19.61 17.34 2.23
CA VAL A 63 -19.59 15.88 2.51
C VAL A 63 -18.65 15.18 1.52
N ALA A 64 -18.72 15.51 0.23
CA ALA A 64 -17.84 14.95 -0.80
C ALA A 64 -16.36 15.29 -0.54
N ASP A 65 -16.06 16.55 -0.22
CA ASP A 65 -14.72 17.00 0.15
C ASP A 65 -14.18 16.21 1.35
N LYS A 66 -14.98 16.10 2.41
CA LYS A 66 -14.59 15.37 3.62
C LYS A 66 -14.34 13.88 3.34
N MET A 67 -15.21 13.23 2.59
CA MET A 67 -15.04 11.81 2.21
C MET A 67 -13.81 11.62 1.32
N SER A 68 -13.53 12.56 0.42
CA SER A 68 -12.34 12.55 -0.42
C SER A 68 -11.06 12.69 0.41
N ASP A 69 -11.04 13.60 1.38
CA ASP A 69 -9.90 13.83 2.26
C ASP A 69 -9.64 12.63 3.17
N GLU A 70 -10.69 12.06 3.75
CA GLU A 70 -10.60 10.86 4.60
C GLU A 70 -10.10 9.65 3.79
N TRP A 71 -10.62 9.47 2.57
CA TRP A 71 -10.17 8.39 1.68
C TRP A 71 -8.73 8.57 1.23
N PHE A 72 -8.35 9.79 0.85
CA PHE A 72 -6.97 10.10 0.49
C PHE A 72 -6.01 9.86 1.67
N SER A 73 -6.37 10.31 2.86
CA SER A 73 -5.56 10.10 4.07
C SER A 73 -5.38 8.63 4.39
N TYR A 74 -6.44 7.83 4.27
CA TYR A 74 -6.39 6.39 4.44
C TYR A 74 -5.44 5.73 3.43
N LEU A 75 -5.58 6.07 2.13
CA LEU A 75 -4.71 5.52 1.09
C LEU A 75 -3.25 5.92 1.28
N ALA A 76 -3.00 7.18 1.67
CA ALA A 76 -1.67 7.68 1.93
C ALA A 76 -1.01 6.96 3.12
N GLU A 77 -1.75 6.69 4.17
CA GLU A 77 -1.28 5.90 5.32
C GLU A 77 -0.94 4.47 4.91
N GLN A 78 -1.83 3.78 4.19
CA GLN A 78 -1.59 2.43 3.69
C GLN A 78 -0.38 2.37 2.77
N TYR A 79 -0.25 3.34 1.88
CA TYR A 79 0.91 3.47 1.00
C TYR A 79 2.20 3.64 1.80
N GLY A 80 2.21 4.56 2.77
CA GLY A 80 3.37 4.82 3.64
C GLY A 80 3.82 3.57 4.38
N GLN A 81 2.90 2.87 5.03
CA GLN A 81 3.17 1.64 5.78
C GLN A 81 3.71 0.51 4.87
N THR A 82 3.06 0.28 3.74
CA THR A 82 3.50 -0.77 2.79
C THR A 82 4.86 -0.44 2.18
N LYS A 83 5.09 0.83 1.84
CA LYS A 83 6.37 1.27 1.28
C LYS A 83 7.51 1.15 2.30
N GLU A 84 7.30 1.59 3.53
CA GLU A 84 8.28 1.49 4.62
C GLU A 84 8.68 0.04 4.87
N GLU A 85 7.72 -0.87 4.90
CA GLU A 85 7.98 -2.30 5.09
C GLU A 85 8.78 -2.90 3.93
N LEU A 86 8.49 -2.52 2.68
CA LEU A 86 9.25 -2.94 1.51
C LEU A 86 10.68 -2.37 1.53
N ASP A 87 10.82 -1.08 1.80
CA ASP A 87 12.12 -0.40 1.84
C ASP A 87 13.00 -0.99 2.96
N PHE A 88 12.42 -1.27 4.14
CA PHE A 88 13.14 -1.93 5.21
C PHE A 88 13.58 -3.34 4.84
N PHE A 89 12.69 -4.13 4.23
CA PHE A 89 13.02 -5.48 3.80
C PHE A 89 14.14 -5.51 2.75
N GLU A 90 14.09 -4.64 1.75
CA GLU A 90 15.15 -4.51 0.74
C GLU A 90 16.48 -4.06 1.37
N HIS A 91 16.42 -3.13 2.32
CA HIS A 91 17.59 -2.71 3.09
C HIS A 91 18.18 -3.85 3.93
N ALA A 92 17.32 -4.60 4.61
CA ALA A 92 17.72 -5.73 5.45
C ALA A 92 18.38 -6.85 4.62
N ILE A 93 17.88 -7.14 3.41
CA ILE A 93 18.53 -8.10 2.48
C ILE A 93 19.94 -7.66 2.14
N ARG A 94 20.14 -6.36 1.86
CA ARG A 94 21.48 -5.83 1.54
C ARG A 94 22.45 -5.91 2.71
N GLY A 95 21.96 -5.92 3.93
CA GLY A 95 22.72 -6.06 5.17
C GLY A 95 23.09 -7.48 5.56
N LEU A 96 22.64 -8.50 4.84
CA LEU A 96 22.94 -9.90 5.12
C LEU A 96 24.42 -10.22 4.93
N SER A 97 24.89 -11.31 5.57
CA SER A 97 26.30 -11.70 5.55
C SER A 97 26.73 -12.42 4.27
N GLY A 98 27.99 -12.19 3.85
CA GLY A 98 28.65 -12.94 2.77
C GLY A 98 27.97 -12.81 1.40
N LYS A 99 27.58 -13.93 0.79
CA LYS A 99 26.91 -13.99 -0.52
C LYS A 99 25.38 -14.00 -0.43
N LEU A 100 24.83 -13.91 0.77
CA LEU A 100 23.39 -13.95 0.98
C LEU A 100 22.64 -12.76 0.34
N PRO A 101 23.14 -11.51 0.37
CA PRO A 101 22.45 -10.38 -0.23
C PRO A 101 22.09 -10.63 -1.70
N GLU A 102 23.06 -11.01 -2.52
CA GLU A 102 22.87 -11.24 -3.94
C GLU A 102 21.93 -12.43 -4.21
N MET A 103 22.13 -13.53 -3.51
CA MET A 103 21.34 -14.74 -3.68
C MET A 103 19.89 -14.56 -3.25
N ILE A 104 19.64 -13.88 -2.13
CA ILE A 104 18.29 -13.63 -1.64
C ILE A 104 17.60 -12.59 -2.51
N TRP A 105 18.33 -11.59 -3.00
CA TRP A 105 17.81 -10.63 -3.97
C TRP A 105 17.31 -11.35 -5.23
N ASP A 106 18.16 -12.16 -5.84
CA ASP A 106 17.81 -12.95 -7.01
C ASP A 106 16.59 -13.86 -6.77
N MET A 107 16.52 -14.46 -5.59
CA MET A 107 15.43 -15.38 -5.23
C MET A 107 14.10 -14.66 -5.02
N VAL A 108 14.10 -13.52 -4.33
CA VAL A 108 12.88 -12.86 -3.84
C VAL A 108 12.47 -11.71 -4.75
N VAL A 109 13.41 -10.86 -5.15
CA VAL A 109 13.14 -9.67 -5.95
C VAL A 109 13.07 -10.02 -7.43
N GLU A 110 14.11 -10.68 -7.95
CA GLU A 110 14.20 -11.08 -9.36
C GLU A 110 13.39 -12.35 -9.66
N ARG A 111 12.97 -13.09 -8.64
CA ARG A 111 12.16 -14.32 -8.76
C ARG A 111 12.83 -15.43 -9.57
N LEU A 112 14.16 -15.55 -9.51
CA LEU A 112 14.85 -16.63 -10.15
C LEU A 112 14.40 -17.98 -9.57
N ARG A 113 14.22 -18.98 -10.43
CA ARG A 113 13.91 -20.35 -10.01
C ARG A 113 15.13 -20.98 -9.34
N TRP A 114 14.89 -22.01 -8.56
CA TRP A 114 15.98 -22.69 -7.86
C TRP A 114 16.99 -23.30 -8.82
N GLU A 115 16.54 -23.79 -9.98
CA GLU A 115 17.40 -24.29 -11.04
C GLU A 115 18.34 -23.19 -11.58
N ASP A 116 17.82 -21.99 -11.76
CA ASP A 116 18.59 -20.84 -12.24
C ASP A 116 19.60 -20.39 -11.18
N LEU A 117 19.21 -20.42 -9.90
CA LEU A 117 20.11 -20.13 -8.78
C LEU A 117 21.22 -21.17 -8.65
N MET A 118 20.90 -22.47 -8.82
CA MET A 118 21.88 -23.55 -8.83
C MET A 118 22.92 -23.35 -9.93
N ALA A 119 22.46 -23.00 -11.12
CA ALA A 119 23.34 -22.73 -12.26
C ALA A 119 24.21 -21.46 -12.05
N LYS A 120 23.58 -20.36 -11.57
CA LYS A 120 24.27 -19.07 -11.37
C LYS A 120 25.35 -19.13 -10.29
N TYR A 121 25.06 -19.80 -9.17
CA TYR A 121 25.93 -19.84 -7.99
C TYR A 121 26.75 -21.13 -7.88
N HIS A 122 26.58 -22.07 -8.80
CA HIS A 122 27.26 -23.37 -8.79
C HIS A 122 27.08 -24.14 -7.47
N ILE A 123 25.85 -24.17 -6.96
CA ILE A 123 25.49 -24.80 -5.68
C ILE A 123 24.35 -25.80 -5.85
N SER A 124 24.24 -26.74 -4.91
CA SER A 124 23.17 -27.73 -4.90
C SER A 124 21.87 -27.16 -4.33
N HIS A 125 20.76 -27.82 -4.63
CA HIS A 125 19.44 -27.53 -4.06
C HIS A 125 19.46 -27.47 -2.51
N THR A 126 20.17 -28.41 -1.87
CA THR A 126 20.33 -28.44 -0.42
C THR A 126 21.06 -27.21 0.12
N MET A 127 22.06 -26.70 -0.62
CA MET A 127 22.78 -25.50 -0.27
C MET A 127 21.91 -24.26 -0.38
N ILE A 128 21.05 -24.16 -1.40
CA ILE A 128 20.06 -23.07 -1.52
C ILE A 128 19.14 -23.05 -0.30
N ALA A 129 18.59 -24.22 0.10
CA ALA A 129 17.74 -24.33 1.28
C ALA A 129 18.47 -23.92 2.57
N LYS A 130 19.77 -24.26 2.69
CA LYS A 130 20.61 -23.87 3.83
C LYS A 130 20.83 -22.35 3.86
N TYR A 131 21.18 -21.75 2.75
CA TYR A 131 21.36 -20.30 2.65
C TYR A 131 20.07 -19.54 2.91
N ARG A 132 18.93 -20.00 2.38
CA ARG A 132 17.62 -19.42 2.67
C ARG A 132 17.29 -19.42 4.16
N ARG A 133 17.53 -20.55 4.85
CA ARG A 133 17.31 -20.65 6.30
C ARG A 133 18.25 -19.75 7.09
N LYS A 134 19.50 -19.61 6.63
CA LYS A 134 20.46 -18.68 7.25
C LYS A 134 20.01 -17.23 7.10
N ALA A 135 19.60 -16.84 5.88
CA ALA A 135 19.10 -15.51 5.60
C ALA A 135 17.85 -15.15 6.44
N ILE A 136 16.90 -16.09 6.59
CA ILE A 136 15.72 -15.87 7.44
C ILE A 136 16.14 -15.57 8.87
N ARG A 137 17.08 -16.32 9.45
CA ARG A 137 17.56 -16.07 10.82
C ARG A 137 18.25 -14.71 10.98
N GLU A 138 19.03 -14.30 9.99
CA GLU A 138 19.68 -12.98 10.03
C GLU A 138 18.66 -11.85 9.86
N LEU A 139 17.64 -12.03 9.02
CA LEU A 139 16.55 -11.08 8.89
C LEU A 139 15.71 -10.98 10.15
N ASP A 140 15.39 -12.11 10.80
CA ASP A 140 14.61 -12.11 12.05
C ASP A 140 15.30 -11.24 13.11
N VAL A 141 16.65 -11.31 13.23
CA VAL A 141 17.41 -10.45 14.16
C VAL A 141 17.26 -8.97 13.81
N LEU A 142 17.32 -8.60 12.52
CA LEU A 142 17.16 -7.20 12.09
C LEU A 142 15.75 -6.67 12.36
N TYR A 143 14.72 -7.50 12.16
CA TYR A 143 13.34 -7.16 12.46
C TYR A 143 13.12 -7.00 13.99
N GLU A 144 13.64 -7.92 14.78
CA GLU A 144 13.59 -7.80 16.25
C GLU A 144 14.24 -6.50 16.76
N GLU A 145 15.37 -6.11 16.17
CA GLU A 145 16.05 -4.87 16.54
C GLU A 145 15.25 -3.63 16.16
N ARG A 146 14.65 -3.61 14.96
CA ARG A 146 13.73 -2.55 14.54
C ARG A 146 12.56 -2.42 15.51
N ASP A 147 11.92 -3.54 15.83
CA ASP A 147 10.75 -3.56 16.68
C ASP A 147 11.08 -3.07 18.12
N LYS A 148 12.24 -3.45 18.66
CA LYS A 148 12.74 -2.91 19.94
C LYS A 148 12.97 -1.40 19.90
N GLN A 149 13.50 -0.87 18.81
CA GLN A 149 13.67 0.58 18.66
C GLN A 149 12.33 1.31 18.63
N MET A 150 11.33 0.75 17.95
CA MET A 150 9.97 1.31 17.93
C MET A 150 9.33 1.25 19.33
N GLU A 151 9.43 0.13 20.03
CA GLU A 151 8.94 -0.01 21.41
C GLU A 151 9.59 1.02 22.35
N ASN A 152 10.90 1.17 22.27
CA ASN A 152 11.62 2.16 23.09
C ASN A 152 11.18 3.60 22.81
N TYR A 153 10.86 3.92 21.56
CA TYR A 153 10.34 5.24 21.20
C TYR A 153 8.93 5.48 21.75
N ILE A 154 8.08 4.45 21.71
CA ILE A 154 6.68 4.56 22.18
C ILE A 154 6.60 4.61 23.71
N LEU A 155 7.47 3.86 24.40
CA LEU A 155 7.43 3.70 25.86
C LEU A 155 8.37 4.65 26.61
N GLY A 156 9.34 5.26 25.92
CA GLY A 156 10.30 6.20 26.49
C GLY A 156 9.77 7.59 26.63
#